data_5e09197c43f536c4ce732395ea2ec62f
#
_entry.id   5e09197c43f536c4ce732395ea2ec62f
#
_cell.length_a   1.000
_cell.length_b   1.000
_cell.length_c   1.000
_cell.angle_alpha   90.00
_cell.angle_beta   90.00
_cell.angle_gamma   90.00
#
_symmetry.space_group_name_H-M   'P 1'
#
loop_
_entity.id
_entity.type
_entity.pdbx_description
1 polymer ?
#
loop_
_entity_poly.entity_id
_entity_poly.type
_entity_poly.pdbx_seq_one_letter_code
_entity_poly.pdbx_strand_id
1 'polypeptide(L)'
;VKNILSIAGSDPSGGAGIQADLKAIAANGGYGMCVITALTAQNTQGVSAVQAIGGEFVLAQLEAISADVQIDAIKIGMLANAEVIRAVNGWLDTVDAPVVLDPVMVATSGDRLLEDEAVLDSLLDRASVITPNLLELASLLREPAAASWPQALEQAQCLAAKHGSLVLAKGGHLAGELCPDALVSGEGVLAEFSNPRLDTKNTHGTGCTLSSALATLFAASGDWVCALEKAKAYLFRAIGAADELNVGSGHGPVNHFADFFSDTDPMDSWWQQIQGLRDSIDNLEFITQLADGTLAKADFEYYLAQDALYLQRYAQVLSEASALAPDLEAQRFWANSASEILEGELQLHRSYLAEGTANPSAITLNYVNHLAASASSYAELIAAILPCYWLYQDIGKRLASANHQAHPYKQWLVTYASEEFDRATERAISMVREAWKQADDGLRERMRVAFMRSSEHEVAFFDQARQNRVEFPTV
;
A
#
# COMPACT_ATOMS: atom_id res chain seq x y z
N VAL A 1 18.05 -6.14 10.53
CA VAL A 1 17.81 -6.87 9.25
C VAL A 1 17.94 -8.35 9.52
N LYS A 2 17.00 -9.19 9.00
CA LYS A 2 17.00 -10.65 9.16
C LYS A 2 17.67 -11.32 7.97
N ASN A 3 18.44 -12.37 8.23
CA ASN A 3 19.18 -13.15 7.22
C ASN A 3 18.29 -14.31 6.73
N ILE A 4 17.88 -14.27 5.49
CA ILE A 4 16.96 -15.24 4.89
C ILE A 4 17.69 -16.04 3.82
N LEU A 5 17.66 -17.37 3.94
CA LEU A 5 18.28 -18.26 2.98
C LEU A 5 17.23 -18.82 2.00
N SER A 6 17.37 -18.53 0.71
CA SER A 6 16.64 -19.22 -0.35
C SER A 6 17.44 -20.39 -0.87
N ILE A 7 16.81 -21.56 -0.96
CA ILE A 7 17.37 -22.80 -1.56
C ILE A 7 16.47 -23.13 -2.74
N ALA A 8 16.89 -22.80 -3.97
CA ALA A 8 16.06 -22.98 -5.16
C ALA A 8 16.88 -22.98 -6.47
N GLY A 9 16.21 -23.28 -7.56
CA GLY A 9 16.75 -23.11 -8.90
C GLY A 9 16.87 -21.66 -9.31
N SER A 10 17.73 -21.39 -10.30
CA SER A 10 17.96 -20.07 -10.89
C SER A 10 17.06 -19.88 -12.11
N ASP A 11 16.36 -18.76 -12.21
CA ASP A 11 15.65 -18.29 -13.40
C ASP A 11 16.38 -17.07 -14.00
N PRO A 12 17.10 -17.22 -15.14
CA PRO A 12 17.86 -16.13 -15.75
C PRO A 12 16.99 -14.98 -16.26
N SER A 13 15.67 -15.20 -16.45
CA SER A 13 14.74 -14.11 -16.80
C SER A 13 14.42 -13.22 -15.60
N GLY A 14 14.74 -13.67 -14.39
CA GLY A 14 14.59 -12.90 -13.16
C GLY A 14 13.18 -12.91 -12.56
N GLY A 15 12.24 -13.67 -13.14
CA GLY A 15 10.84 -13.66 -12.73
C GLY A 15 10.48 -14.67 -11.65
N ALA A 16 11.25 -15.74 -11.51
CA ALA A 16 11.03 -16.81 -10.53
C ALA A 16 12.35 -17.27 -9.88
N GLY A 17 12.35 -18.41 -9.18
CA GLY A 17 13.51 -19.01 -8.55
C GLY A 17 14.22 -18.04 -7.57
N ILE A 18 15.53 -18.27 -7.38
CA ILE A 18 16.32 -17.43 -6.45
C ILE A 18 16.28 -15.95 -6.81
N GLN A 19 16.11 -15.57 -8.06
CA GLN A 19 16.05 -14.16 -8.46
C GLN A 19 14.78 -13.49 -7.94
N ALA A 20 13.62 -14.13 -8.03
CA ALA A 20 12.39 -13.64 -7.42
C ALA A 20 12.48 -13.68 -5.90
N ASP A 21 13.05 -14.74 -5.34
CA ASP A 21 13.22 -14.91 -3.90
C ASP A 21 14.05 -13.77 -3.30
N LEU A 22 15.23 -13.48 -3.85
CA LEU A 22 16.10 -12.41 -3.38
C LEU A 22 15.45 -11.02 -3.49
N LYS A 23 14.71 -10.77 -4.58
CA LYS A 23 13.95 -9.54 -4.75
C LYS A 23 12.84 -9.41 -3.70
N ALA A 24 12.05 -10.48 -3.48
CA ALA A 24 10.98 -10.49 -2.49
C ALA A 24 11.51 -10.32 -1.05
N ILE A 25 12.63 -11.00 -0.72
CA ILE A 25 13.31 -10.86 0.58
C ILE A 25 13.75 -9.41 0.79
N ALA A 26 14.44 -8.82 -0.19
CA ALA A 26 14.94 -7.45 -0.10
C ALA A 26 13.78 -6.45 0.01
N ALA A 27 12.72 -6.61 -0.79
CA ALA A 27 11.54 -5.75 -0.78
C ALA A 27 10.78 -5.79 0.57
N ASN A 28 10.91 -6.89 1.34
CA ASN A 28 10.33 -7.02 2.67
C ASN A 28 11.34 -6.79 3.82
N GLY A 29 12.48 -6.14 3.52
CA GLY A 29 13.45 -5.68 4.52
C GLY A 29 14.41 -6.75 5.05
N GLY A 30 14.49 -7.92 4.38
CA GLY A 30 15.45 -8.98 4.72
C GLY A 30 16.77 -8.88 3.94
N TYR A 31 17.83 -9.49 4.47
CA TYR A 31 19.06 -9.77 3.73
C TYR A 31 18.96 -11.16 3.11
N GLY A 32 18.88 -11.21 1.77
CA GLY A 32 18.71 -12.46 1.03
C GLY A 32 20.04 -13.12 0.68
N MET A 33 20.16 -14.40 1.06
CA MET A 33 21.23 -15.31 0.64
C MET A 33 20.62 -16.42 -0.21
N CYS A 34 21.41 -17.08 -1.07
CA CYS A 34 20.90 -18.18 -1.87
C CYS A 34 21.86 -19.34 -2.02
N VAL A 35 21.28 -20.55 -2.10
CA VAL A 35 21.91 -21.78 -2.54
C VAL A 35 21.23 -22.23 -3.83
N ILE A 36 22.02 -22.41 -4.89
CA ILE A 36 21.50 -22.75 -6.21
C ILE A 36 21.46 -24.28 -6.35
N THR A 37 20.27 -24.80 -6.64
CA THR A 37 20.03 -26.24 -6.82
C THR A 37 20.03 -26.67 -8.28
N ALA A 38 19.69 -25.74 -9.19
CA ALA A 38 19.74 -25.95 -10.64
C ALA A 38 19.88 -24.62 -11.37
N LEU A 39 20.47 -24.67 -12.56
CA LEU A 39 20.46 -23.59 -13.52
C LEU A 39 19.41 -23.88 -14.59
N THR A 40 18.62 -22.91 -14.99
CA THR A 40 17.69 -23.06 -16.12
C THR A 40 18.09 -22.19 -17.29
N ALA A 41 17.76 -22.62 -18.50
CA ALA A 41 17.67 -21.76 -19.67
C ALA A 41 16.18 -21.41 -19.84
N GLN A 42 15.77 -20.27 -19.33
CA GLN A 42 14.37 -19.89 -19.16
C GLN A 42 14.15 -18.44 -19.57
N ASN A 43 12.96 -18.16 -20.10
CA ASN A 43 12.46 -16.82 -20.36
C ASN A 43 10.94 -16.76 -20.07
N THR A 44 10.27 -15.65 -20.40
CA THR A 44 8.82 -15.50 -20.16
C THR A 44 7.93 -16.45 -20.99
N GLN A 45 8.48 -17.14 -21.96
CA GLN A 45 7.74 -18.10 -22.81
C GLN A 45 7.88 -19.55 -22.32
N GLY A 46 8.89 -19.87 -21.49
CA GLY A 46 9.08 -21.20 -20.90
C GLY A 46 10.53 -21.57 -20.60
N VAL A 47 10.70 -22.81 -20.16
CA VAL A 47 11.98 -23.43 -19.82
C VAL A 47 12.45 -24.29 -21.00
N SER A 48 13.62 -24.01 -21.54
CA SER A 48 14.20 -24.77 -22.67
C SER A 48 15.25 -25.79 -22.23
N ALA A 49 15.90 -25.59 -21.07
CA ALA A 49 16.84 -26.56 -20.51
C ALA A 49 16.98 -26.38 -19.01
N VAL A 50 17.34 -27.46 -18.30
CA VAL A 50 17.64 -27.49 -16.88
C VAL A 50 18.95 -28.22 -16.66
N GLN A 51 19.87 -27.61 -15.91
CA GLN A 51 21.11 -28.20 -15.48
C GLN A 51 21.08 -28.32 -13.94
N ALA A 52 20.84 -29.51 -13.41
CA ALA A 52 20.89 -29.76 -11.98
C ALA A 52 22.32 -29.58 -11.42
N ILE A 53 22.42 -29.03 -10.24
CA ILE A 53 23.66 -28.99 -9.46
C ILE A 53 23.72 -30.28 -8.63
N GLY A 54 24.88 -30.92 -8.55
CA GLY A 54 25.06 -32.14 -7.75
C GLY A 54 24.85 -31.87 -6.26
N GLY A 55 24.28 -32.85 -5.56
CA GLY A 55 23.97 -32.72 -4.11
C GLY A 55 25.19 -32.40 -3.25
N GLU A 56 26.36 -32.92 -3.59
CA GLU A 56 27.62 -32.61 -2.91
C GLU A 56 27.97 -31.12 -2.98
N PHE A 57 27.79 -30.48 -4.16
CA PHE A 57 28.09 -29.05 -4.28
C PHE A 57 26.98 -28.17 -3.66
N VAL A 58 25.73 -28.63 -3.68
CA VAL A 58 24.65 -27.96 -2.93
C VAL A 58 24.95 -27.98 -1.44
N LEU A 59 25.39 -29.11 -0.89
CA LEU A 59 25.81 -29.21 0.51
C LEU A 59 26.98 -28.27 0.82
N ALA A 60 27.99 -28.20 -0.04
CA ALA A 60 29.12 -27.29 0.14
C ALA A 60 28.70 -25.82 0.18
N GLN A 61 27.70 -25.41 -0.63
CA GLN A 61 27.14 -24.04 -0.55
C GLN A 61 26.42 -23.81 0.79
N LEU A 62 25.64 -24.78 1.26
CA LEU A 62 24.90 -24.72 2.52
C LEU A 62 25.86 -24.60 3.72
N GLU A 63 26.88 -25.44 3.77
CA GLU A 63 27.91 -25.45 4.82
C GLU A 63 28.70 -24.16 4.84
N ALA A 64 29.09 -23.63 3.68
CA ALA A 64 29.81 -22.37 3.57
C ALA A 64 29.02 -21.18 4.17
N ILE A 65 27.72 -21.14 3.96
CA ILE A 65 26.86 -20.09 4.54
C ILE A 65 26.68 -20.30 6.04
N SER A 66 26.28 -21.51 6.45
CA SER A 66 25.99 -21.80 7.86
C SER A 66 27.19 -21.77 8.78
N ALA A 67 28.40 -21.87 8.23
CA ALA A 67 29.66 -21.75 9.02
C ALA A 67 29.94 -20.30 9.46
N ASP A 68 29.38 -19.29 8.79
CA ASP A 68 29.71 -17.88 9.02
C ASP A 68 28.48 -17.03 9.33
N VAL A 69 27.32 -17.34 8.75
CA VAL A 69 26.13 -16.51 8.84
C VAL A 69 25.02 -17.18 9.65
N GLN A 70 24.49 -16.48 10.64
CA GLN A 70 23.27 -16.91 11.33
C GLN A 70 22.08 -16.77 10.37
N ILE A 71 21.33 -17.87 10.18
CA ILE A 71 20.15 -17.93 9.34
C ILE A 71 18.91 -17.74 10.22
N ASP A 72 18.09 -16.72 9.94
CA ASP A 72 16.88 -16.41 10.71
C ASP A 72 15.63 -17.11 10.15
N ALA A 73 15.59 -17.42 8.83
CA ALA A 73 14.57 -18.26 8.19
C ALA A 73 15.09 -18.83 6.87
N ILE A 74 14.46 -19.92 6.43
CA ILE A 74 14.81 -20.64 5.21
C ILE A 74 13.56 -20.70 4.32
N LYS A 75 13.73 -20.37 3.04
CA LYS A 75 12.75 -20.67 2.01
C LYS A 75 13.30 -21.75 1.09
N ILE A 76 12.55 -22.80 0.87
CA ILE A 76 12.89 -23.86 -0.08
C ILE A 76 11.92 -23.82 -1.25
N GLY A 77 12.46 -23.80 -2.48
CA GLY A 77 11.71 -23.92 -3.71
C GLY A 77 12.09 -25.17 -4.50
N MET A 78 12.35 -25.04 -5.81
CA MET A 78 12.69 -26.16 -6.69
C MET A 78 14.05 -26.79 -6.32
N LEU A 79 14.06 -28.09 -5.98
CA LEU A 79 15.25 -28.84 -5.59
C LEU A 79 15.82 -29.79 -6.69
N ALA A 80 15.23 -29.78 -7.88
CA ALA A 80 15.63 -30.48 -9.08
C ALA A 80 15.62 -32.04 -9.03
N ASN A 81 16.17 -32.68 -8.00
CA ASN A 81 16.25 -34.15 -7.92
C ASN A 81 16.38 -34.65 -6.47
N ALA A 82 16.25 -35.97 -6.30
CA ALA A 82 16.29 -36.65 -4.99
C ALA A 82 17.65 -36.54 -4.28
N GLU A 83 18.76 -36.42 -5.01
CA GLU A 83 20.11 -36.25 -4.44
C GLU A 83 20.20 -34.90 -3.70
N VAL A 84 19.74 -33.84 -4.35
CA VAL A 84 19.69 -32.49 -3.77
C VAL A 84 18.77 -32.45 -2.55
N ILE A 85 17.60 -33.11 -2.61
CA ILE A 85 16.68 -33.18 -1.45
C ILE A 85 17.35 -33.84 -0.26
N ARG A 86 18.05 -34.99 -0.47
CA ARG A 86 18.77 -35.67 0.61
C ARG A 86 19.85 -34.80 1.22
N ALA A 87 20.62 -34.07 0.40
CA ALA A 87 21.65 -33.13 0.86
C ALA A 87 21.06 -32.01 1.72
N VAL A 88 19.98 -31.37 1.23
CA VAL A 88 19.26 -30.30 1.96
C VAL A 88 18.67 -30.86 3.26
N ASN A 89 18.00 -32.01 3.20
CA ASN A 89 17.35 -32.60 4.37
C ASN A 89 18.34 -32.98 5.48
N GLY A 90 19.50 -33.55 5.11
CA GLY A 90 20.57 -33.86 6.06
C GLY A 90 21.20 -32.59 6.66
N TRP A 91 21.35 -31.53 5.86
CA TRP A 91 21.86 -30.26 6.38
C TRP A 91 20.87 -29.56 7.32
N LEU A 92 19.55 -29.67 7.10
CA LEU A 92 18.52 -29.11 7.98
C LEU A 92 18.59 -29.66 9.43
N ASP A 93 19.23 -30.81 9.66
CA ASP A 93 19.49 -31.32 11.02
C ASP A 93 20.52 -30.47 11.79
N THR A 94 21.27 -29.65 11.11
CA THR A 94 22.37 -28.85 11.69
C THR A 94 22.00 -27.40 11.98
N VAL A 95 20.81 -26.95 11.56
CA VAL A 95 20.34 -25.56 11.69
C VAL A 95 18.99 -25.49 12.38
N ASP A 96 18.83 -24.50 13.25
CA ASP A 96 17.58 -24.25 13.98
C ASP A 96 16.95 -22.95 13.42
N ALA A 97 16.30 -23.07 12.25
CA ALA A 97 15.63 -21.95 11.59
C ALA A 97 14.29 -22.42 11.01
N PRO A 98 13.24 -21.58 11.05
CA PRO A 98 11.94 -21.90 10.45
C PRO A 98 12.07 -22.07 8.94
N VAL A 99 11.37 -23.08 8.41
CA VAL A 99 11.42 -23.45 7.00
C VAL A 99 10.06 -23.21 6.33
N VAL A 100 10.05 -22.36 5.30
CA VAL A 100 8.93 -22.20 4.38
C VAL A 100 9.22 -23.00 3.12
N LEU A 101 8.46 -24.07 2.90
CA LEU A 101 8.63 -24.97 1.76
C LEU A 101 7.54 -24.71 0.70
N ASP A 102 7.96 -24.23 -0.45
CA ASP A 102 7.12 -24.13 -1.65
C ASP A 102 7.32 -25.42 -2.49
N PRO A 103 6.36 -26.35 -2.50
CA PRO A 103 6.56 -27.69 -3.05
C PRO A 103 6.40 -27.69 -4.57
N VAL A 104 7.33 -27.07 -5.28
CA VAL A 104 7.33 -26.98 -6.75
C VAL A 104 7.52 -28.38 -7.33
N MET A 105 6.42 -29.02 -7.73
CA MET A 105 6.42 -30.40 -8.24
C MET A 105 6.47 -30.51 -9.75
N VAL A 106 6.06 -29.47 -10.46
CA VAL A 106 5.95 -29.45 -11.92
C VAL A 106 6.61 -28.17 -12.44
N ALA A 107 7.52 -28.30 -13.41
CA ALA A 107 7.98 -27.14 -14.14
C ALA A 107 6.80 -26.51 -14.91
N THR A 108 6.90 -25.24 -15.25
CA THR A 108 5.91 -24.53 -16.09
C THR A 108 5.70 -25.22 -17.46
N SER A 109 6.65 -26.10 -17.85
CA SER A 109 6.56 -26.98 -19.04
C SER A 109 5.67 -28.21 -18.86
N GLY A 110 5.20 -28.52 -17.65
CA GLY A 110 4.39 -29.71 -17.36
C GLY A 110 5.21 -30.97 -17.02
N ASP A 111 6.54 -30.88 -16.99
CA ASP A 111 7.41 -32.01 -16.64
C ASP A 111 7.43 -32.24 -15.13
N ARG A 112 7.28 -33.52 -14.70
CA ARG A 112 7.45 -33.90 -13.29
C ARG A 112 8.91 -33.73 -12.88
N LEU A 113 9.13 -32.89 -11.88
CA LEU A 113 10.47 -32.57 -11.36
C LEU A 113 10.97 -33.58 -10.30
N LEU A 114 10.10 -34.48 -9.81
CA LEU A 114 10.39 -35.45 -8.74
C LEU A 114 9.78 -36.83 -9.03
N GLU A 115 10.65 -37.85 -9.09
CA GLU A 115 10.24 -39.25 -9.23
C GLU A 115 10.21 -40.01 -7.89
N ASP A 116 10.85 -39.50 -6.83
CA ASP A 116 11.01 -40.16 -5.52
C ASP A 116 10.17 -39.45 -4.43
N GLU A 117 8.94 -39.89 -4.26
CA GLU A 117 7.96 -39.30 -3.33
C GLU A 117 8.34 -39.47 -1.86
N ALA A 118 9.02 -40.57 -1.48
CA ALA A 118 9.42 -40.81 -0.09
C ALA A 118 10.47 -39.80 0.40
N VAL A 119 11.31 -39.33 -0.49
CA VAL A 119 12.33 -38.30 -0.22
C VAL A 119 11.66 -36.94 -0.03
N LEU A 120 10.56 -36.66 -0.78
CA LEU A 120 9.80 -35.44 -0.61
C LEU A 120 9.05 -35.44 0.74
N ASP A 121 8.42 -36.53 1.13
CA ASP A 121 7.72 -36.66 2.43
C ASP A 121 8.67 -36.32 3.60
N SER A 122 9.93 -36.81 3.54
CA SER A 122 10.92 -36.50 4.58
C SER A 122 11.29 -35.01 4.68
N LEU A 123 11.20 -34.26 3.59
CA LEU A 123 11.41 -32.81 3.58
C LEU A 123 10.18 -32.05 4.07
N LEU A 124 8.96 -32.54 3.74
CA LEU A 124 7.72 -31.97 4.24
C LEU A 124 7.62 -32.02 5.76
N ASP A 125 8.14 -33.09 6.39
CA ASP A 125 8.21 -33.23 7.85
C ASP A 125 9.13 -32.19 8.54
N ARG A 126 9.99 -31.51 7.76
CA ARG A 126 10.91 -30.46 8.26
C ARG A 126 10.32 -29.04 8.09
N ALA A 127 9.26 -28.90 7.31
CA ALA A 127 8.69 -27.59 7.05
C ALA A 127 7.92 -27.03 8.24
N SER A 128 8.14 -25.79 8.59
CA SER A 128 7.26 -25.03 9.50
C SER A 128 5.97 -24.65 8.79
N VAL A 129 6.07 -24.25 7.51
CA VAL A 129 4.93 -23.96 6.64
C VAL A 129 5.18 -24.53 5.25
N ILE A 130 4.20 -25.25 4.71
CA ILE A 130 4.16 -25.73 3.33
C ILE A 130 3.21 -24.81 2.55
N THR A 131 3.56 -24.38 1.34
CA THR A 131 2.79 -23.39 0.56
C THR A 131 2.26 -23.95 -0.77
N PRO A 132 1.45 -25.01 -0.80
CA PRO A 132 0.97 -25.64 -2.03
C PRO A 132 -0.13 -24.83 -2.70
N ASN A 133 -0.15 -24.79 -4.03
CA ASN A 133 -1.35 -24.49 -4.78
C ASN A 133 -2.29 -25.70 -4.80
N LEU A 134 -3.50 -25.57 -5.35
CA LEU A 134 -4.51 -26.65 -5.32
C LEU A 134 -4.08 -27.92 -6.04
N LEU A 135 -3.30 -27.80 -7.11
CA LEU A 135 -2.81 -28.95 -7.87
C LEU A 135 -1.68 -29.65 -7.11
N GLU A 136 -0.79 -28.89 -6.49
CA GLU A 136 0.27 -29.39 -5.62
C GLU A 136 -0.31 -30.07 -4.39
N LEU A 137 -1.31 -29.46 -3.76
CA LEU A 137 -2.01 -30.00 -2.59
C LEU A 137 -2.64 -31.37 -2.89
N ALA A 138 -3.37 -31.47 -4.00
CA ALA A 138 -3.95 -32.72 -4.50
C ALA A 138 -2.89 -33.79 -4.76
N SER A 139 -1.78 -33.42 -5.40
CA SER A 139 -0.67 -34.33 -5.69
C SER A 139 0.01 -34.85 -4.43
N LEU A 140 0.24 -33.99 -3.41
CA LEU A 140 0.84 -34.35 -2.13
C LEU A 140 -0.04 -35.33 -1.32
N LEU A 141 -1.37 -35.21 -1.46
CA LEU A 141 -2.32 -36.11 -0.81
C LEU A 141 -2.69 -37.34 -1.69
N ARG A 142 -2.32 -37.36 -2.96
CA ARG A 142 -2.75 -38.35 -3.97
C ARG A 142 -4.27 -38.39 -4.13
N GLU A 143 -4.89 -37.23 -4.10
CA GLU A 143 -6.31 -37.01 -4.25
C GLU A 143 -6.63 -36.21 -5.50
N PRO A 144 -7.89 -36.18 -5.95
CA PRO A 144 -8.33 -35.23 -6.96
C PRO A 144 -8.17 -33.78 -6.49
N ALA A 145 -7.88 -32.87 -7.43
CA ALA A 145 -7.80 -31.45 -7.11
C ALA A 145 -9.14 -30.93 -6.57
N ALA A 146 -9.09 -30.14 -5.51
CA ALA A 146 -10.25 -29.53 -4.89
C ALA A 146 -11.05 -28.70 -5.90
N ALA A 147 -12.34 -28.95 -6.01
CA ALA A 147 -13.26 -28.24 -6.89
C ALA A 147 -13.88 -27.00 -6.21
N SER A 148 -13.71 -26.86 -4.90
CA SER A 148 -14.24 -25.75 -4.11
C SER A 148 -13.26 -25.36 -3.00
N TRP A 149 -13.40 -24.12 -2.49
CA TRP A 149 -12.57 -23.64 -1.42
C TRP A 149 -12.71 -24.45 -0.12
N PRO A 150 -13.91 -24.83 0.36
CA PRO A 150 -14.05 -25.71 1.53
C PRO A 150 -13.30 -27.03 1.36
N GLN A 151 -13.37 -27.66 0.18
CA GLN A 151 -12.64 -28.91 -0.08
C GLN A 151 -11.11 -28.69 -0.06
N ALA A 152 -10.62 -27.54 -0.54
CA ALA A 152 -9.21 -27.18 -0.46
C ALA A 152 -8.74 -27.02 1.00
N LEU A 153 -9.57 -26.43 1.87
CA LEU A 153 -9.30 -26.32 3.30
C LEU A 153 -9.24 -27.68 4.00
N GLU A 154 -10.15 -28.60 3.66
CA GLU A 154 -10.12 -29.98 4.17
C GLU A 154 -8.83 -30.70 3.77
N GLN A 155 -8.44 -30.62 2.50
CA GLN A 155 -7.18 -31.17 1.99
C GLN A 155 -5.96 -30.52 2.70
N ALA A 156 -5.96 -29.21 2.88
CA ALA A 156 -4.89 -28.52 3.60
C ALA A 156 -4.77 -28.97 5.06
N GLN A 157 -5.90 -29.19 5.73
CA GLN A 157 -5.93 -29.71 7.10
C GLN A 157 -5.39 -31.14 7.18
N CYS A 158 -5.75 -32.00 6.22
CA CYS A 158 -5.21 -33.37 6.14
C CYS A 158 -3.69 -33.36 5.96
N LEU A 159 -3.16 -32.50 5.07
CA LEU A 159 -1.71 -32.38 4.85
C LEU A 159 -1.01 -31.84 6.10
N ALA A 160 -1.56 -30.82 6.74
CA ALA A 160 -1.04 -30.25 7.98
C ALA A 160 -0.97 -31.29 9.10
N ALA A 161 -2.03 -32.06 9.30
CA ALA A 161 -2.08 -33.14 10.29
C ALA A 161 -1.08 -34.26 10.00
N LYS A 162 -0.89 -34.63 8.72
CA LYS A 162 0.05 -35.68 8.29
C LYS A 162 1.51 -35.33 8.63
N HIS A 163 1.93 -34.09 8.41
CA HIS A 163 3.33 -33.66 8.54
C HIS A 163 3.62 -32.85 9.80
N GLY A 164 2.62 -32.50 10.61
CA GLY A 164 2.77 -31.67 11.80
C GLY A 164 3.18 -30.21 11.48
N SER A 165 2.96 -29.78 10.26
CA SER A 165 3.33 -28.47 9.72
C SER A 165 2.10 -27.58 9.55
N LEU A 166 2.29 -26.26 9.42
CA LEU A 166 1.25 -25.40 8.88
C LEU A 166 1.18 -25.55 7.36
N VAL A 167 -0.01 -25.36 6.79
CA VAL A 167 -0.22 -25.36 5.33
C VAL A 167 -0.83 -24.05 4.91
N LEU A 168 -0.16 -23.32 4.00
CA LEU A 168 -0.73 -22.17 3.30
C LEU A 168 -1.39 -22.66 2.02
N ALA A 169 -2.70 -22.91 2.05
CA ALA A 169 -3.49 -23.23 0.88
C ALA A 169 -3.68 -21.99 0.00
N LYS A 170 -3.31 -22.06 -1.29
CA LYS A 170 -3.39 -20.96 -2.25
C LYS A 170 -4.56 -21.16 -3.21
N GLY A 171 -5.62 -20.34 -3.08
CA GLY A 171 -6.86 -20.45 -3.87
C GLY A 171 -6.86 -19.73 -5.22
N GLY A 172 -5.72 -19.18 -5.66
CA GLY A 172 -5.62 -18.40 -6.89
C GLY A 172 -6.06 -19.13 -8.18
N HIS A 173 -6.10 -20.47 -8.20
CA HIS A 173 -6.56 -21.28 -9.32
C HIS A 173 -8.08 -21.56 -9.33
N LEU A 174 -8.81 -21.22 -8.27
CA LEU A 174 -10.26 -21.32 -8.25
C LEU A 174 -10.88 -20.29 -9.20
N ALA A 175 -12.00 -20.65 -9.80
CA ALA A 175 -12.81 -19.68 -10.55
C ALA A 175 -13.48 -18.70 -9.60
N GLY A 176 -13.67 -17.44 -10.03
CA GLY A 176 -14.36 -16.39 -9.27
C GLY A 176 -13.59 -15.08 -9.20
N GLU A 177 -14.24 -14.10 -8.58
CA GLU A 177 -13.72 -12.73 -8.45
C GLU A 177 -12.69 -12.57 -7.32
N LEU A 178 -12.64 -13.53 -6.40
CA LEU A 178 -11.76 -13.51 -5.25
C LEU A 178 -10.69 -14.60 -5.33
N CYS A 179 -9.52 -14.31 -4.76
CA CYS A 179 -8.40 -15.22 -4.59
C CYS A 179 -8.15 -15.44 -3.09
N PRO A 180 -8.81 -16.43 -2.47
CA PRO A 180 -8.61 -16.75 -1.05
C PRO A 180 -7.29 -17.49 -0.86
N ASP A 181 -6.61 -17.22 0.26
CA ASP A 181 -5.49 -18.00 0.77
C ASP A 181 -5.71 -18.19 2.28
N ALA A 182 -5.43 -19.39 2.80
CA ALA A 182 -5.64 -19.71 4.21
C ALA A 182 -4.42 -20.40 4.82
N LEU A 183 -4.09 -20.01 6.04
CA LEU A 183 -3.15 -20.72 6.89
C LEU A 183 -3.91 -21.74 7.72
N VAL A 184 -3.56 -23.01 7.56
CA VAL A 184 -4.28 -24.14 8.11
C VAL A 184 -3.34 -24.99 8.96
N SER A 185 -3.77 -25.39 10.16
CA SER A 185 -3.12 -26.39 11.02
C SER A 185 -3.84 -27.71 10.95
N GLY A 186 -3.31 -28.76 11.59
CA GLY A 186 -4.02 -30.03 11.74
C GLY A 186 -5.34 -29.93 12.54
N GLU A 187 -5.53 -28.85 13.30
CA GLU A 187 -6.74 -28.58 14.08
C GLU A 187 -7.77 -27.72 13.32
N GLY A 188 -7.39 -27.09 12.20
CA GLY A 188 -8.26 -26.25 11.37
C GLY A 188 -7.62 -24.98 10.86
N VAL A 189 -8.45 -24.08 10.32
CA VAL A 189 -8.05 -22.79 9.76
C VAL A 189 -7.63 -21.83 10.87
N LEU A 190 -6.43 -21.28 10.77
CA LEU A 190 -5.90 -20.26 11.70
C LEU A 190 -6.23 -18.83 11.23
N ALA A 191 -6.10 -18.60 9.92
CA ALA A 191 -6.43 -17.32 9.30
C ALA A 191 -6.76 -17.51 7.82
N GLU A 192 -7.62 -16.65 7.29
CA GLU A 192 -7.98 -16.61 5.88
C GLU A 192 -7.98 -15.16 5.39
N PHE A 193 -7.35 -14.93 4.24
CA PHE A 193 -7.29 -13.62 3.59
C PHE A 193 -7.68 -13.75 2.12
N SER A 194 -8.45 -12.80 1.62
CA SER A 194 -8.92 -12.82 0.25
C SER A 194 -8.69 -11.48 -0.42
N ASN A 195 -8.21 -11.50 -1.65
CA ASN A 195 -8.04 -10.30 -2.49
C ASN A 195 -8.89 -10.43 -3.76
N PRO A 196 -9.31 -9.33 -4.37
CA PRO A 196 -9.89 -9.36 -5.71
C PRO A 196 -8.92 -9.99 -6.72
N ARG A 197 -9.48 -10.68 -7.71
CA ARG A 197 -8.70 -11.20 -8.83
C ARG A 197 -8.30 -10.05 -9.75
N LEU A 198 -6.99 -9.93 -10.01
CA LEU A 198 -6.45 -8.97 -10.96
C LEU A 198 -6.42 -9.57 -12.36
N ASP A 199 -6.84 -8.80 -13.36
CA ASP A 199 -6.82 -9.18 -14.77
C ASP A 199 -5.45 -8.85 -15.38
N THR A 200 -4.50 -9.75 -15.21
CA THR A 200 -3.16 -9.66 -15.82
C THR A 200 -2.63 -11.02 -16.20
N LYS A 201 -1.85 -11.09 -17.29
CA LYS A 201 -1.09 -12.27 -17.70
C LYS A 201 0.26 -12.41 -16.99
N ASN A 202 0.71 -11.36 -16.31
CA ASN A 202 2.03 -11.24 -15.72
C ASN A 202 2.03 -11.76 -14.27
N THR A 203 1.94 -13.08 -14.13
CA THR A 203 1.85 -13.79 -12.83
C THR A 203 3.04 -14.72 -12.58
N HIS A 204 4.09 -14.66 -13.42
CA HIS A 204 5.26 -15.50 -13.25
C HIS A 204 5.98 -15.19 -11.94
N GLY A 205 6.27 -16.24 -11.15
CA GLY A 205 6.97 -16.15 -9.89
C GLY A 205 6.11 -15.77 -8.67
N THR A 206 4.77 -15.72 -8.77
CA THR A 206 3.88 -15.42 -7.64
C THR A 206 4.09 -16.35 -6.44
N GLY A 207 4.27 -17.67 -6.67
CA GLY A 207 4.55 -18.64 -5.60
C GLY A 207 5.88 -18.36 -4.89
N CYS A 208 6.96 -18.19 -5.66
CA CYS A 208 8.28 -17.85 -5.14
C CYS A 208 8.25 -16.54 -4.34
N THR A 209 7.56 -15.54 -4.86
CA THR A 209 7.40 -14.22 -4.22
C THR A 209 6.68 -14.32 -2.88
N LEU A 210 5.53 -15.05 -2.85
CA LEU A 210 4.74 -15.21 -1.62
C LEU A 210 5.51 -15.98 -0.55
N SER A 211 6.11 -17.12 -0.90
CA SER A 211 6.83 -17.96 0.06
C SER A 211 8.07 -17.28 0.63
N SER A 212 8.80 -16.51 -0.16
CA SER A 212 9.97 -15.75 0.28
C SER A 212 9.59 -14.52 1.12
N ALA A 213 8.53 -13.81 0.75
CA ALA A 213 7.98 -12.74 1.59
C ALA A 213 7.49 -13.27 2.94
N LEU A 214 6.78 -14.42 2.95
CA LEU A 214 6.30 -15.06 4.16
C LEU A 214 7.46 -15.42 5.11
N ALA A 215 8.54 -16.04 4.59
CA ALA A 215 9.72 -16.38 5.38
C ALA A 215 10.35 -15.13 6.00
N THR A 216 10.51 -14.07 5.22
CA THR A 216 11.12 -12.81 5.65
C THR A 216 10.30 -12.12 6.74
N LEU A 217 9.00 -12.01 6.53
CA LEU A 217 8.10 -11.33 7.45
C LEU A 217 7.88 -12.12 8.74
N PHE A 218 7.90 -13.45 8.68
CA PHE A 218 7.90 -14.29 9.87
C PHE A 218 9.18 -14.11 10.69
N ALA A 219 10.34 -14.14 10.06
CA ALA A 219 11.61 -13.89 10.75
C ALA A 219 11.65 -12.54 11.50
N ALA A 220 10.93 -11.54 10.96
CA ALA A 220 10.84 -10.21 11.57
C ALA A 220 9.80 -10.13 12.71
N SER A 221 8.65 -10.83 12.59
CA SER A 221 7.52 -10.70 13.51
C SER A 221 7.40 -11.84 14.54
N GLY A 222 7.85 -13.04 14.20
CA GLY A 222 7.61 -14.27 14.98
C GLY A 222 6.17 -14.79 14.92
N ASP A 223 5.31 -14.23 14.06
CA ASP A 223 3.89 -14.56 13.94
C ASP A 223 3.52 -14.88 12.48
N TRP A 224 3.06 -16.12 12.23
CA TRP A 224 2.71 -16.59 10.88
C TRP A 224 1.46 -15.89 10.30
N VAL A 225 0.48 -15.55 11.14
CA VAL A 225 -0.75 -14.88 10.68
C VAL A 225 -0.44 -13.45 10.23
N CYS A 226 0.30 -12.70 11.07
CA CYS A 226 0.76 -11.36 10.72
C CYS A 226 1.67 -11.38 9.48
N ALA A 227 2.57 -12.37 9.37
CA ALA A 227 3.45 -12.53 8.22
C ALA A 227 2.67 -12.81 6.93
N LEU A 228 1.65 -13.67 6.98
CA LEU A 228 0.79 -13.97 5.83
C LEU A 228 -0.01 -12.76 5.37
N GLU A 229 -0.62 -12.01 6.29
CA GLU A 229 -1.37 -10.80 5.97
C GLU A 229 -0.51 -9.81 5.16
N LYS A 230 0.69 -9.54 5.66
CA LYS A 230 1.63 -8.61 5.01
C LYS A 230 2.17 -9.17 3.68
N ALA A 231 2.53 -10.46 3.64
CA ALA A 231 3.02 -11.11 2.42
C ALA A 231 1.97 -11.11 1.31
N LYS A 232 0.70 -11.35 1.67
CA LYS A 232 -0.42 -11.32 0.71
C LYS A 232 -0.68 -9.90 0.21
N ALA A 233 -0.66 -8.91 1.08
CA ALA A 233 -0.79 -7.50 0.70
C ALA A 233 0.35 -7.05 -0.23
N TYR A 234 1.60 -7.43 0.06
CA TYR A 234 2.76 -7.19 -0.79
C TYR A 234 2.60 -7.85 -2.17
N LEU A 235 2.25 -9.16 -2.21
CA LEU A 235 2.06 -9.86 -3.47
C LEU A 235 0.94 -9.24 -4.32
N PHE A 236 -0.16 -8.82 -3.70
CA PHE A 236 -1.27 -8.17 -4.41
C PHE A 236 -0.82 -6.89 -5.12
N ARG A 237 -0.02 -6.04 -4.45
CA ARG A 237 0.55 -4.83 -5.08
C ARG A 237 1.56 -5.18 -6.17
N ALA A 238 2.41 -6.18 -5.94
CA ALA A 238 3.39 -6.65 -6.93
C ALA A 238 2.73 -7.19 -8.22
N ILE A 239 1.59 -7.88 -8.11
CA ILE A 239 0.78 -8.31 -9.26
C ILE A 239 0.10 -7.11 -9.91
N GLY A 240 -0.48 -6.19 -9.12
CA GLY A 240 -1.18 -5.00 -9.63
C GLY A 240 -0.29 -4.10 -10.48
N ALA A 241 1.00 -4.01 -10.15
CA ALA A 241 2.00 -3.23 -10.89
C ALA A 241 2.80 -4.07 -11.93
N ALA A 242 2.43 -5.34 -12.16
CA ALA A 242 3.19 -6.22 -13.07
C ALA A 242 3.16 -5.74 -14.53
N ASP A 243 2.07 -5.14 -14.97
CA ASP A 243 1.90 -4.65 -16.33
C ASP A 243 2.72 -3.38 -16.64
N GLU A 244 3.26 -2.71 -15.62
CA GLU A 244 4.21 -1.61 -15.75
C GLU A 244 5.59 -2.10 -16.22
N LEU A 245 5.90 -3.39 -16.01
CA LEU A 245 7.14 -4.01 -16.46
C LEU A 245 7.04 -4.42 -17.91
N ASN A 246 7.98 -3.98 -18.75
CA ASN A 246 8.10 -4.43 -20.14
C ASN A 246 9.13 -5.57 -20.23
N VAL A 247 8.77 -6.78 -19.75
CA VAL A 247 9.67 -7.93 -19.70
C VAL A 247 9.12 -9.07 -20.54
N GLY A 248 9.68 -9.25 -21.71
CA GLY A 248 9.36 -10.36 -22.63
C GLY A 248 7.95 -10.29 -23.23
N SER A 249 7.56 -11.31 -24.01
CA SER A 249 6.27 -11.38 -24.70
C SER A 249 5.33 -12.46 -24.15
N GLY A 250 5.82 -13.33 -23.26
CA GLY A 250 5.06 -14.41 -22.63
C GLY A 250 4.40 -13.97 -21.31
N HIS A 251 4.37 -14.89 -20.34
CA HIS A 251 3.94 -14.59 -18.97
C HIS A 251 5.03 -13.80 -18.26
N GLY A 252 4.83 -12.49 -18.10
CA GLY A 252 5.79 -11.61 -17.44
C GLY A 252 5.84 -11.83 -15.93
N PRO A 253 6.90 -11.31 -15.25
CA PRO A 253 7.05 -11.40 -13.82
C PRO A 253 6.16 -10.38 -13.09
N VAL A 254 5.93 -10.62 -11.79
CA VAL A 254 5.39 -9.61 -10.88
C VAL A 254 6.40 -8.49 -10.64
N ASN A 255 5.94 -7.28 -10.33
CA ASN A 255 6.81 -6.16 -9.99
C ASN A 255 7.19 -6.19 -8.51
N HIS A 256 8.30 -6.87 -8.17
CA HIS A 256 8.75 -7.03 -6.79
C HIS A 256 9.05 -5.71 -6.06
N PHE A 257 9.29 -4.64 -6.79
CA PHE A 257 9.64 -3.32 -6.25
C PHE A 257 8.55 -2.27 -6.51
N ALA A 258 7.30 -2.70 -6.71
CA ALA A 258 6.17 -1.80 -6.92
C ALA A 258 6.07 -0.68 -5.86
N ASP A 259 6.37 -1.01 -4.60
CA ASP A 259 6.35 -0.04 -3.49
C ASP A 259 7.58 0.90 -3.48
N PHE A 260 8.66 0.58 -4.21
CA PHE A 260 9.91 1.35 -4.23
C PHE A 260 10.07 2.23 -5.46
N PHE A 261 9.53 1.78 -6.59
CA PHE A 261 9.67 2.44 -7.89
C PHE A 261 8.33 2.90 -8.44
N SER A 262 7.25 2.84 -7.65
CA SER A 262 6.00 3.48 -8.04
C SER A 262 6.29 4.99 -8.11
N ASP A 263 6.25 5.55 -9.32
CA ASP A 263 6.18 6.99 -9.55
C ASP A 263 4.84 7.58 -9.04
N THR A 264 4.05 6.81 -8.28
CA THR A 264 2.87 7.36 -7.63
C THR A 264 3.32 8.39 -6.62
N ASP A 265 3.13 9.63 -7.02
CA ASP A 265 3.29 10.77 -6.14
C ASP A 265 2.51 10.52 -4.85
N PRO A 266 3.13 10.57 -3.66
CA PRO A 266 2.41 10.42 -2.41
C PRO A 266 1.22 11.37 -2.30
N MET A 267 1.28 12.53 -2.96
CA MET A 267 0.19 13.48 -3.01
C MET A 267 -1.01 12.92 -3.81
N ASP A 268 -0.78 12.25 -4.93
CA ASP A 268 -1.85 11.58 -5.69
C ASP A 268 -2.52 10.47 -4.86
N SER A 269 -1.72 9.71 -4.09
CA SER A 269 -2.25 8.71 -3.16
C SER A 269 -3.13 9.33 -2.08
N TRP A 270 -2.71 10.44 -1.46
CA TRP A 270 -3.51 11.16 -0.47
C TRP A 270 -4.80 11.70 -1.07
N TRP A 271 -4.71 12.25 -2.28
CA TRP A 271 -5.87 12.77 -3.00
C TRP A 271 -6.91 11.69 -3.33
N GLN A 272 -6.44 10.48 -3.68
CA GLN A 272 -7.31 9.31 -3.88
C GLN A 272 -7.94 8.84 -2.55
N GLN A 273 -7.19 8.83 -1.45
CA GLN A 273 -7.70 8.41 -0.14
C GLN A 273 -8.85 9.29 0.35
N ILE A 274 -8.87 10.58 0.01
CA ILE A 274 -9.97 11.49 0.37
C ILE A 274 -11.10 11.53 -0.68
N GLN A 275 -11.13 10.62 -1.66
CA GLN A 275 -12.18 10.63 -2.70
C GLN A 275 -13.58 10.61 -2.09
N GLY A 276 -13.84 9.78 -1.09
CA GLY A 276 -15.14 9.74 -0.40
C GLY A 276 -15.51 11.04 0.31
N LEU A 277 -14.54 11.79 0.84
CA LEU A 277 -14.76 13.13 1.42
C LEU A 277 -15.08 14.15 0.32
N ARG A 278 -14.36 14.10 -0.80
CA ARG A 278 -14.61 14.96 -1.97
C ARG A 278 -16.02 14.74 -2.54
N ASP A 279 -16.40 13.46 -2.71
CA ASP A 279 -17.76 13.10 -3.14
C ASP A 279 -18.82 13.60 -2.15
N SER A 280 -18.50 13.58 -0.84
CA SER A 280 -19.38 14.12 0.19
C SER A 280 -19.53 15.64 0.06
N ILE A 281 -18.43 16.37 -0.15
CA ILE A 281 -18.45 17.84 -0.38
C ILE A 281 -19.32 18.16 -1.59
N ASP A 282 -19.15 17.44 -2.69
CA ASP A 282 -19.90 17.66 -3.93
C ASP A 282 -21.42 17.51 -3.77
N ASN A 283 -21.83 16.63 -2.86
CA ASN A 283 -23.23 16.36 -2.57
C ASN A 283 -23.80 17.24 -1.44
N LEU A 284 -22.98 18.11 -0.81
CA LEU A 284 -23.51 19.06 0.18
C LEU A 284 -24.50 20.02 -0.45
N GLU A 285 -25.61 20.24 0.22
CA GLU A 285 -26.62 21.19 -0.19
C GLU A 285 -26.03 22.60 -0.37
N PHE A 286 -25.09 22.99 0.50
CA PHE A 286 -24.36 24.24 0.38
C PHE A 286 -23.62 24.38 -0.96
N ILE A 287 -22.86 23.35 -1.37
CA ILE A 287 -22.07 23.38 -2.60
C ILE A 287 -22.96 23.32 -3.84
N THR A 288 -23.99 22.47 -3.83
CA THR A 288 -24.92 22.36 -4.98
C THR A 288 -25.72 23.64 -5.18
N GLN A 289 -26.23 24.27 -4.12
CA GLN A 289 -26.94 25.56 -4.18
C GLN A 289 -26.00 26.73 -4.47
N LEU A 290 -24.75 26.67 -4.02
CA LEU A 290 -23.71 27.64 -4.42
C LEU A 290 -23.47 27.58 -5.93
N ALA A 291 -23.37 26.38 -6.48
CA ALA A 291 -23.13 26.16 -7.91
C ALA A 291 -24.26 26.70 -8.81
N ASP A 292 -25.50 26.48 -8.45
CA ASP A 292 -26.66 26.91 -9.23
C ASP A 292 -27.19 28.34 -8.88
N GLY A 293 -26.57 28.99 -7.88
CA GLY A 293 -26.91 30.34 -7.43
C GLY A 293 -28.17 30.42 -6.56
N THR A 294 -28.71 29.29 -6.10
CA THR A 294 -29.92 29.22 -5.27
C THR A 294 -29.63 29.24 -3.74
N LEU A 295 -28.39 29.19 -3.35
CA LEU A 295 -27.98 29.24 -1.93
C LEU A 295 -28.60 30.48 -1.25
N ALA A 296 -29.18 30.25 -0.09
CA ALA A 296 -29.77 31.38 0.65
C ALA A 296 -28.64 32.34 1.12
N LYS A 297 -28.88 33.64 0.93
CA LYS A 297 -27.91 34.70 1.27
C LYS A 297 -27.46 34.61 2.73
N ALA A 298 -28.37 34.31 3.65
CA ALA A 298 -28.05 34.17 5.07
C ALA A 298 -27.07 33.04 5.38
N ASP A 299 -27.15 31.91 4.64
CA ASP A 299 -26.23 30.80 4.82
C ASP A 299 -24.84 31.11 4.26
N PHE A 300 -24.79 31.78 3.12
CA PHE A 300 -23.54 32.27 2.56
C PHE A 300 -22.87 33.31 3.47
N GLU A 301 -23.65 34.25 4.02
CA GLU A 301 -23.16 35.25 4.99
C GLU A 301 -22.65 34.59 6.27
N TYR A 302 -23.34 33.56 6.78
CA TYR A 302 -22.88 32.80 7.93
C TYR A 302 -21.57 32.06 7.65
N TYR A 303 -21.49 31.36 6.49
CA TYR A 303 -20.27 30.71 6.04
C TYR A 303 -19.10 31.71 5.99
N LEU A 304 -19.26 32.85 5.31
CA LEU A 304 -18.23 33.88 5.22
C LEU A 304 -17.83 34.46 6.58
N ALA A 305 -18.76 34.59 7.53
CA ALA A 305 -18.46 35.07 8.86
C ALA A 305 -17.56 34.07 9.63
N GLN A 306 -17.82 32.77 9.49
CA GLN A 306 -16.97 31.72 10.03
C GLN A 306 -15.62 31.64 9.33
N ASP A 307 -15.62 31.80 8.02
CA ASP A 307 -14.42 31.81 7.19
C ASP A 307 -13.50 32.97 7.54
N ALA A 308 -14.02 34.17 7.76
CA ALA A 308 -13.24 35.33 8.23
C ALA A 308 -12.53 35.06 9.57
N LEU A 309 -13.18 34.36 10.50
CA LEU A 309 -12.58 33.97 11.78
C LEU A 309 -11.52 32.89 11.60
N TYR A 310 -11.77 31.92 10.72
CA TYR A 310 -10.82 30.89 10.35
C TYR A 310 -9.57 31.50 9.72
N LEU A 311 -9.71 32.35 8.71
CA LEU A 311 -8.61 32.93 7.95
C LEU A 311 -7.69 33.83 8.79
N GLN A 312 -8.23 34.53 9.79
CA GLN A 312 -7.40 35.28 10.76
C GLN A 312 -6.44 34.36 11.51
N ARG A 313 -6.89 33.15 11.90
CA ARG A 313 -6.05 32.17 12.57
C ARG A 313 -5.16 31.42 11.60
N TYR A 314 -5.68 31.12 10.42
CA TYR A 314 -4.95 30.47 9.35
C TYR A 314 -3.73 31.29 8.90
N ALA A 315 -3.86 32.62 8.79
CA ALA A 315 -2.72 33.51 8.52
C ALA A 315 -1.61 33.42 9.60
N GLN A 316 -1.99 33.20 10.87
CA GLN A 316 -1.02 32.94 11.95
C GLN A 316 -0.31 31.58 11.74
N VAL A 317 -1.07 30.55 11.36
CA VAL A 317 -0.55 29.21 11.06
C VAL A 317 0.41 29.26 9.87
N LEU A 318 0.10 30.01 8.81
CA LEU A 318 1.01 30.24 7.66
C LEU A 318 2.27 30.99 8.08
N SER A 319 2.16 31.98 8.96
CA SER A 319 3.32 32.68 9.51
C SER A 319 4.22 31.75 10.34
N GLU A 320 3.63 30.78 11.05
CA GLU A 320 4.35 29.76 11.79
C GLU A 320 5.02 28.77 10.84
N ALA A 321 4.35 28.35 9.75
CA ALA A 321 4.93 27.54 8.69
C ALA A 321 6.15 28.27 8.04
N SER A 322 6.05 29.57 7.82
CA SER A 322 7.17 30.39 7.39
C SER A 322 8.34 30.36 8.37
N ALA A 323 8.07 30.50 9.66
CA ALA A 323 9.12 30.49 10.70
C ALA A 323 9.81 29.11 10.84
N LEU A 324 9.09 28.02 10.58
CA LEU A 324 9.60 26.65 10.64
C LEU A 324 10.22 26.18 9.32
N ALA A 325 10.09 26.94 8.23
CA ALA A 325 10.50 26.55 6.89
C ALA A 325 12.02 26.31 6.80
N PRO A 326 12.46 25.26 6.08
CA PRO A 326 13.87 24.84 6.05
C PRO A 326 14.77 25.77 5.22
N ASP A 327 14.19 26.55 4.31
CA ASP A 327 14.93 27.43 3.40
C ASP A 327 14.19 28.74 3.14
N LEU A 328 14.90 29.68 2.51
CA LEU A 328 14.41 31.03 2.24
C LEU A 328 13.26 31.07 1.24
N GLU A 329 13.18 30.12 0.33
CA GLU A 329 12.13 30.05 -0.69
C GLU A 329 10.80 29.65 -0.04
N ALA A 330 10.80 28.59 0.77
CA ALA A 330 9.65 28.15 1.55
C ALA A 330 9.21 29.23 2.56
N GLN A 331 10.16 29.86 3.23
CA GLN A 331 9.91 30.99 4.14
C GLN A 331 9.11 32.09 3.45
N ARG A 332 9.59 32.54 2.28
CA ARG A 332 8.95 33.61 1.50
C ARG A 332 7.57 33.22 1.02
N PHE A 333 7.41 31.99 0.56
CA PHE A 333 6.12 31.50 0.07
C PHE A 333 5.06 31.57 1.17
N TRP A 334 5.31 31.00 2.34
CA TRP A 334 4.34 31.00 3.44
C TRP A 334 4.10 32.40 4.04
N ALA A 335 5.14 33.27 4.09
CA ALA A 335 4.98 34.64 4.52
C ALA A 335 4.10 35.45 3.57
N ASN A 336 4.30 35.30 2.26
CA ASN A 336 3.49 35.96 1.24
C ASN A 336 2.04 35.47 1.30
N SER A 337 1.82 34.14 1.39
CA SER A 337 0.49 33.57 1.54
C SER A 337 -0.24 34.08 2.78
N ALA A 338 0.46 34.24 3.89
CA ALA A 338 -0.13 34.84 5.11
C ALA A 338 -0.58 36.31 4.89
N SER A 339 0.21 37.08 4.12
CA SER A 339 -0.09 38.49 3.81
C SER A 339 -1.25 38.61 2.81
N GLU A 340 -1.26 37.77 1.78
CA GLU A 340 -2.32 37.73 0.75
C GLU A 340 -3.69 37.42 1.35
N ILE A 341 -3.77 36.46 2.31
CA ILE A 341 -4.99 36.16 3.03
C ILE A 341 -5.47 37.37 3.82
N LEU A 342 -4.59 38.07 4.53
CA LEU A 342 -4.97 39.23 5.32
C LEU A 342 -5.43 40.42 4.44
N GLU A 343 -4.90 40.56 3.23
CA GLU A 343 -5.22 41.68 2.34
C GLU A 343 -6.36 41.36 1.36
N GLY A 344 -6.34 40.18 0.75
CA GLY A 344 -7.24 39.80 -0.35
C GLY A 344 -8.56 39.19 0.11
N GLU A 345 -8.49 38.09 0.86
CA GLU A 345 -9.71 37.34 1.23
C GLU A 345 -10.52 38.09 2.30
N LEU A 346 -9.88 38.82 3.23
CA LEU A 346 -10.60 39.71 4.14
C LEU A 346 -11.30 40.88 3.39
N GLN A 347 -10.81 41.27 2.24
CA GLN A 347 -11.48 42.26 1.39
C GLN A 347 -12.72 41.69 0.71
N LEU A 348 -12.70 40.43 0.29
CA LEU A 348 -13.87 39.69 -0.20
C LEU A 348 -14.95 39.65 0.87
N HIS A 349 -14.60 39.27 2.11
CA HIS A 349 -15.55 39.20 3.23
C HIS A 349 -16.20 40.55 3.55
N ARG A 350 -15.45 41.64 3.52
CA ARG A 350 -15.97 43.01 3.71
C ARG A 350 -17.01 43.43 2.66
N SER A 351 -16.97 42.84 1.48
CA SER A 351 -17.95 43.14 0.42
C SER A 351 -19.32 42.49 0.66
N TYR A 352 -19.41 41.45 1.52
CA TYR A 352 -20.64 40.72 1.79
C TYR A 352 -21.14 40.84 3.23
N LEU A 353 -20.25 41.13 4.20
CA LEU A 353 -20.60 41.17 5.65
C LEU A 353 -20.83 42.61 6.11
N ALA A 354 -21.92 42.84 6.82
CA ALA A 354 -22.12 44.06 7.61
C ALA A 354 -21.16 44.00 8.84
N GLU A 355 -20.78 45.17 9.39
CA GLU A 355 -19.96 45.24 10.60
C GLU A 355 -20.66 44.54 11.77
N GLY A 356 -20.13 43.38 12.18
CA GLY A 356 -20.61 42.60 13.34
C GLY A 356 -19.55 41.59 13.78
N THR A 357 -19.44 41.39 15.10
CA THR A 357 -18.56 40.37 15.69
C THR A 357 -19.30 39.03 15.76
N ALA A 358 -19.04 38.14 14.82
CA ALA A 358 -19.48 36.75 14.94
C ALA A 358 -18.59 36.02 15.97
N ASN A 359 -19.17 35.08 16.72
CA ASN A 359 -18.42 34.14 17.53
C ASN A 359 -18.03 32.92 16.67
N PRO A 360 -16.83 32.36 16.86
CA PRO A 360 -16.47 31.16 16.15
C PRO A 360 -17.35 29.97 16.58
N SER A 361 -17.84 29.19 15.62
CA SER A 361 -18.55 27.96 15.90
C SER A 361 -17.60 26.88 16.48
N ALA A 362 -18.17 25.83 17.07
CA ALA A 362 -17.37 24.69 17.52
C ALA A 362 -16.59 24.02 16.36
N ILE A 363 -17.17 24.00 15.16
CA ILE A 363 -16.54 23.47 13.95
C ILE A 363 -15.31 24.32 13.59
N THR A 364 -15.46 25.63 13.50
CA THR A 364 -14.36 26.56 13.21
C THR A 364 -13.25 26.45 14.27
N LEU A 365 -13.60 26.40 15.57
CA LEU A 365 -12.63 26.24 16.65
C LEU A 365 -11.87 24.91 16.56
N ASN A 366 -12.57 23.80 16.28
CA ASN A 366 -11.96 22.49 16.18
C ASN A 366 -10.95 22.43 15.03
N TYR A 367 -11.29 23.01 13.88
CA TYR A 367 -10.39 23.05 12.74
C TYR A 367 -9.13 23.88 13.03
N VAL A 368 -9.30 25.08 13.57
CA VAL A 368 -8.17 25.95 13.94
C VAL A 368 -7.27 25.30 15.01
N ASN A 369 -7.88 24.63 16.01
CA ASN A 369 -7.13 23.91 17.03
C ASN A 369 -6.34 22.72 16.44
N HIS A 370 -6.91 22.01 15.45
CA HIS A 370 -6.20 20.97 14.74
C HIS A 370 -4.97 21.52 14.01
N LEU A 371 -5.10 22.63 13.28
CA LEU A 371 -3.97 23.27 12.61
C LEU A 371 -2.87 23.68 13.61
N ALA A 372 -3.25 24.30 14.71
CA ALA A 372 -2.30 24.70 15.75
C ALA A 372 -1.60 23.49 16.40
N ALA A 373 -2.32 22.37 16.61
CA ALA A 373 -1.74 21.14 17.15
C ALA A 373 -0.76 20.45 16.18
N SER A 374 -0.89 20.71 14.87
CA SER A 374 0.00 20.17 13.82
C SER A 374 1.32 20.93 13.70
N ALA A 375 1.54 21.99 14.46
CA ALA A 375 2.76 22.81 14.44
C ALA A 375 3.97 22.16 15.15
N SER A 376 3.91 20.86 15.45
CA SER A 376 5.02 20.11 16.05
C SER A 376 6.26 20.03 15.15
N SER A 377 6.07 20.12 13.84
CA SER A 377 7.13 20.18 12.82
C SER A 377 6.64 20.91 11.57
N TYR A 378 7.60 21.43 10.79
CA TYR A 378 7.29 22.06 9.51
C TYR A 378 6.47 21.12 8.59
N ALA A 379 6.92 19.87 8.44
CA ALA A 379 6.33 18.90 7.53
C ALA A 379 4.88 18.54 7.91
N GLU A 380 4.61 18.34 9.20
CA GLU A 380 3.26 18.03 9.69
C GLU A 380 2.32 19.24 9.52
N LEU A 381 2.82 20.45 9.84
CA LEU A 381 2.05 21.68 9.71
C LEU A 381 1.62 21.96 8.27
N ILE A 382 2.55 21.89 7.29
CA ILE A 382 2.21 22.17 5.89
C ILE A 382 1.31 21.09 5.29
N ALA A 383 1.38 19.84 5.78
CA ALA A 383 0.44 18.79 5.41
C ALA A 383 -0.98 19.08 5.94
N ALA A 384 -1.10 19.62 7.15
CA ALA A 384 -2.39 20.06 7.71
C ALA A 384 -2.96 21.29 6.99
N ILE A 385 -2.11 22.19 6.51
CA ILE A 385 -2.49 23.38 5.74
C ILE A 385 -3.03 23.03 4.34
N LEU A 386 -2.49 22.00 3.69
CA LEU A 386 -2.70 21.72 2.27
C LEU A 386 -4.17 21.52 1.85
N PRO A 387 -5.07 20.87 2.62
CA PRO A 387 -6.47 20.71 2.22
C PRO A 387 -7.20 22.02 1.92
N CYS A 388 -6.92 23.09 2.67
CA CYS A 388 -7.51 24.41 2.45
C CYS A 388 -7.14 24.99 1.06
N TYR A 389 -5.96 24.71 0.54
CA TYR A 389 -5.58 25.07 -0.82
C TYR A 389 -6.22 24.11 -1.84
N TRP A 390 -6.03 22.82 -1.66
CA TRP A 390 -6.30 21.84 -2.69
C TRP A 390 -7.79 21.56 -2.91
N LEU A 391 -8.57 21.45 -1.84
CA LEU A 391 -10.02 21.25 -1.95
C LEU A 391 -10.71 22.49 -2.53
N TYR A 392 -10.31 23.71 -2.13
CA TYR A 392 -10.88 24.93 -2.69
C TYR A 392 -10.52 25.11 -4.16
N GLN A 393 -9.29 24.76 -4.59
CA GLN A 393 -8.91 24.74 -6.01
C GLN A 393 -9.77 23.76 -6.80
N ASP A 394 -9.95 22.54 -6.31
CA ASP A 394 -10.74 21.49 -6.95
C ASP A 394 -12.21 21.92 -7.11
N ILE A 395 -12.83 22.44 -6.04
CA ILE A 395 -14.19 22.96 -6.07
C ILE A 395 -14.29 24.15 -7.01
N GLY A 396 -13.38 25.11 -6.93
CA GLY A 396 -13.35 26.28 -7.79
C GLY A 396 -13.29 25.91 -9.28
N LYS A 397 -12.42 24.99 -9.66
CA LYS A 397 -12.31 24.51 -11.05
C LYS A 397 -13.58 23.81 -11.53
N ARG A 398 -14.17 22.96 -10.70
CA ARG A 398 -15.40 22.23 -11.05
C ARG A 398 -16.61 23.18 -11.19
N LEU A 399 -16.70 24.18 -10.33
CA LEU A 399 -17.80 25.14 -10.36
C LEU A 399 -17.58 26.30 -11.36
N ALA A 400 -16.40 26.42 -11.95
CA ALA A 400 -16.07 27.52 -12.90
C ALA A 400 -17.06 27.62 -14.06
N SER A 401 -17.59 26.50 -14.56
CA SER A 401 -18.57 26.46 -15.65
C SER A 401 -19.96 26.99 -15.26
N ALA A 402 -20.30 26.99 -13.98
CA ALA A 402 -21.57 27.55 -13.46
C ALA A 402 -21.52 29.08 -13.34
N ASN A 403 -20.34 29.69 -13.42
CA ASN A 403 -20.16 31.11 -13.27
C ASN A 403 -20.69 31.89 -14.48
N HIS A 404 -21.56 32.86 -14.25
CA HIS A 404 -22.08 33.79 -15.24
C HIS A 404 -22.21 35.20 -14.68
N GLN A 405 -22.43 36.20 -15.55
CA GLN A 405 -22.40 37.62 -15.18
C GLN A 405 -23.36 38.00 -14.04
N ALA A 406 -24.53 37.35 -13.95
CA ALA A 406 -25.56 37.61 -12.96
C ALA A 406 -25.50 36.61 -11.75
N HIS A 407 -24.45 35.79 -11.64
CA HIS A 407 -24.35 34.80 -10.57
C HIS A 407 -24.16 35.51 -9.20
N PRO A 408 -25.01 35.24 -8.20
CA PRO A 408 -24.96 35.97 -6.92
C PRO A 408 -23.64 35.81 -6.17
N TYR A 409 -22.94 34.67 -6.34
CA TYR A 409 -21.68 34.33 -5.69
C TYR A 409 -20.49 34.35 -6.64
N LYS A 410 -20.60 35.10 -7.74
CA LYS A 410 -19.60 35.19 -8.80
C LYS A 410 -18.18 35.45 -8.26
N GLN A 411 -18.05 36.34 -7.29
CA GLN A 411 -16.73 36.74 -6.76
C GLN A 411 -16.02 35.54 -6.10
N TRP A 412 -16.73 34.73 -5.34
CA TRP A 412 -16.23 33.52 -4.71
C TRP A 412 -15.76 32.50 -5.78
N LEU A 413 -16.59 32.27 -6.79
CA LEU A 413 -16.27 31.33 -7.88
C LEU A 413 -15.02 31.80 -8.68
N VAL A 414 -14.86 33.10 -8.92
CA VAL A 414 -13.71 33.65 -9.63
C VAL A 414 -12.43 33.53 -8.82
N THR A 415 -12.49 33.77 -7.50
CA THR A 415 -11.31 33.71 -6.62
C THR A 415 -10.69 32.33 -6.65
N TYR A 416 -11.48 31.28 -6.39
CA TYR A 416 -10.96 29.91 -6.26
C TYR A 416 -10.74 29.19 -7.60
N ALA A 417 -11.18 29.77 -8.73
CA ALA A 417 -10.88 29.31 -10.09
C ALA A 417 -9.78 30.14 -10.78
N SER A 418 -9.10 31.02 -10.04
CA SER A 418 -8.06 31.89 -10.63
C SER A 418 -6.76 31.15 -10.88
N GLU A 419 -6.00 31.57 -11.93
CA GLU A 419 -4.65 31.04 -12.19
C GLU A 419 -3.66 31.35 -11.07
N GLU A 420 -3.88 32.40 -10.29
CA GLU A 420 -3.06 32.76 -9.15
C GLU A 420 -3.22 31.75 -8.02
N PHE A 421 -4.47 31.41 -7.69
CA PHE A 421 -4.79 30.39 -6.69
C PHE A 421 -4.31 29.00 -7.12
N ASP A 422 -4.40 28.67 -8.41
CA ASP A 422 -3.86 27.43 -9.00
C ASP A 422 -2.34 27.32 -8.76
N ARG A 423 -1.59 28.37 -9.08
CA ARG A 423 -0.14 28.37 -8.88
C ARG A 423 0.26 28.28 -7.41
N ALA A 424 -0.47 28.94 -6.54
CA ALA A 424 -0.24 28.86 -5.09
C ALA A 424 -0.48 27.45 -4.58
N THR A 425 -1.57 26.78 -5.02
CA THR A 425 -1.89 25.40 -4.64
C THR A 425 -0.83 24.42 -5.15
N GLU A 426 -0.44 24.50 -6.41
CA GLU A 426 0.61 23.64 -6.98
C GLU A 426 1.95 23.79 -6.22
N ARG A 427 2.27 25.03 -5.81
CA ARG A 427 3.46 25.28 -5.02
C ARG A 427 3.36 24.68 -3.61
N ALA A 428 2.21 24.79 -2.95
CA ALA A 428 1.96 24.16 -1.64
C ALA A 428 2.08 22.63 -1.73
N ILE A 429 1.48 22.01 -2.75
CA ILE A 429 1.61 20.56 -3.03
C ILE A 429 3.08 20.17 -3.19
N SER A 430 3.85 20.93 -3.99
CA SER A 430 5.28 20.66 -4.20
C SER A 430 6.08 20.71 -2.90
N MET A 431 5.82 21.68 -2.02
CA MET A 431 6.50 21.79 -0.73
C MET A 431 6.18 20.63 0.23
N VAL A 432 4.92 20.20 0.26
CA VAL A 432 4.53 19.02 1.06
C VAL A 432 5.21 17.77 0.52
N ARG A 433 5.26 17.59 -0.81
CA ARG A 433 5.96 16.49 -1.47
C ARG A 433 7.46 16.47 -1.13
N GLU A 434 8.13 17.60 -1.15
CA GLU A 434 9.55 17.70 -0.80
C GLU A 434 9.80 17.39 0.68
N ALA A 435 8.97 17.90 1.58
CA ALA A 435 9.05 17.61 3.00
C ALA A 435 8.80 16.11 3.28
N TRP A 436 7.85 15.49 2.58
CA TRP A 436 7.57 14.06 2.68
C TRP A 436 8.75 13.19 2.24
N LYS A 437 9.46 13.57 1.17
CA LYS A 437 10.65 12.84 0.69
C LYS A 437 11.77 12.80 1.75
N GLN A 438 11.90 13.85 2.55
CA GLN A 438 12.93 13.98 3.58
C GLN A 438 12.50 13.40 4.94
N ALA A 439 11.22 13.10 5.11
CA ALA A 439 10.65 12.60 6.35
C ALA A 439 10.92 11.10 6.55
N ASP A 440 11.13 10.68 7.80
CA ASP A 440 11.08 9.26 8.19
C ASP A 440 9.63 8.74 8.17
N ASP A 441 9.46 7.41 8.28
CA ASP A 441 8.14 6.77 8.18
C ASP A 441 7.18 7.26 9.28
N GLY A 442 7.65 7.54 10.49
CA GLY A 442 6.84 8.07 11.58
C GLY A 442 6.32 9.48 11.28
N LEU A 443 7.17 10.34 10.71
CA LEU A 443 6.77 11.69 10.31
C LEU A 443 5.86 11.66 9.08
N ARG A 444 6.12 10.79 8.11
CA ARG A 444 5.25 10.57 6.93
C ARG A 444 3.84 10.21 7.34
N GLU A 445 3.70 9.31 8.31
CA GLU A 445 2.36 8.94 8.82
C GLU A 445 1.68 10.10 9.56
N ARG A 446 2.40 10.90 10.37
CA ARG A 446 1.82 12.10 10.98
C ARG A 446 1.37 13.13 9.93
N MET A 447 2.17 13.38 8.88
CA MET A 447 1.79 14.23 7.76
C MET A 447 0.50 13.75 7.09
N ARG A 448 0.41 12.45 6.80
CA ARG A 448 -0.78 11.85 6.19
C ARG A 448 -2.01 12.02 7.08
N VAL A 449 -1.88 11.71 8.38
CA VAL A 449 -2.98 11.86 9.34
C VAL A 449 -3.43 13.33 9.46
N ALA A 450 -2.49 14.27 9.47
CA ALA A 450 -2.78 15.69 9.52
C ALA A 450 -3.58 16.16 8.29
N PHE A 451 -3.16 15.73 7.08
CA PHE A 451 -3.89 16.00 5.84
C PHE A 451 -5.31 15.41 5.84
N MET A 452 -5.47 14.13 6.25
CA MET A 452 -6.78 13.48 6.30
C MET A 452 -7.73 14.20 7.24
N ARG A 453 -7.27 14.54 8.44
CA ARG A 453 -8.07 15.27 9.45
C ARG A 453 -8.48 16.65 8.99
N SER A 454 -7.59 17.41 8.36
CA SER A 454 -7.95 18.71 7.79
C SER A 454 -9.00 18.55 6.69
N SER A 455 -8.89 17.52 5.85
CA SER A 455 -9.90 17.23 4.81
C SER A 455 -11.28 16.90 5.42
N GLU A 456 -11.33 16.17 6.53
CA GLU A 456 -12.58 15.94 7.30
C GLU A 456 -13.15 17.25 7.85
N HIS A 457 -12.29 18.14 8.36
CA HIS A 457 -12.71 19.46 8.84
C HIS A 457 -13.31 20.33 7.73
N GLU A 458 -12.81 20.25 6.50
CA GLU A 458 -13.37 20.99 5.36
C GLU A 458 -14.80 20.57 5.05
N VAL A 459 -15.12 19.26 5.09
CA VAL A 459 -16.50 18.78 4.92
C VAL A 459 -17.43 19.42 5.95
N ALA A 460 -17.04 19.37 7.22
CA ALA A 460 -17.82 19.96 8.31
C ALA A 460 -17.92 21.48 8.16
N PHE A 461 -16.86 22.14 7.68
CA PHE A 461 -16.82 23.58 7.51
C PHE A 461 -17.81 24.07 6.44
N PHE A 462 -17.94 23.37 5.32
CA PHE A 462 -18.95 23.69 4.30
C PHE A 462 -20.37 23.39 4.77
N ASP A 463 -20.60 22.36 5.60
CA ASP A 463 -21.94 21.98 6.08
C ASP A 463 -22.42 22.79 7.31
N GLN A 464 -21.54 23.56 7.96
CA GLN A 464 -21.87 24.23 9.24
C GLN A 464 -23.03 25.24 9.17
N ALA A 465 -23.24 25.89 8.03
CA ALA A 465 -24.36 26.83 7.86
C ALA A 465 -25.72 26.14 8.01
N ARG A 466 -25.82 24.90 7.52
CA ARG A 466 -27.01 24.06 7.65
C ARG A 466 -27.20 23.55 9.08
N GLN A 467 -26.14 23.12 9.72
CA GLN A 467 -26.18 22.62 11.11
C GLN A 467 -26.65 23.70 12.08
N ASN A 468 -26.25 24.95 11.89
CA ASN A 468 -26.69 26.07 12.69
C ASN A 468 -28.21 26.34 12.61
N ARG A 469 -28.86 26.05 11.47
CA ARG A 469 -30.33 26.16 11.33
C ARG A 469 -31.09 25.11 12.14
N VAL A 470 -30.48 23.92 12.32
CA VAL A 470 -31.10 22.82 13.07
C VAL A 470 -31.02 23.05 14.56
N GLU A 471 -29.92 23.66 15.04
CA GLU A 471 -29.72 23.95 16.48
C GLU A 471 -30.52 25.17 16.95
N PHE A 472 -30.79 26.15 16.08
CA PHE A 472 -31.53 27.37 16.40
C PHE A 472 -32.61 27.64 15.30
N PRO A 473 -33.73 26.89 15.31
CA PRO A 473 -34.82 27.21 14.39
C PRO A 473 -35.30 28.64 14.67
N THR A 474 -35.24 29.49 13.65
CA THR A 474 -35.80 30.85 13.73
C THR A 474 -37.26 30.79 14.13
N VAL A 475 -37.61 31.37 15.27
CA VAL A 475 -38.98 31.55 15.80
C VAL A 475 -39.74 32.55 14.91
#